data_4aea823e9be24e1145f12c3b9bd24652
#
_entry.id   4aea823e9be24e1145f12c3b9bd24652
#
_cell.length_a   1.000
_cell.length_b   1.000
_cell.length_c   1.000
_cell.angle_alpha   90.00
_cell.angle_beta   90.00
_cell.angle_gamma   90.00
#
_symmetry.space_group_name_H-M   'P 1'
#
loop_
_entity.id
_entity.type
_entity.pdbx_description
1 polymer ?
#
loop_
_entity_poly.entity_id
_entity_poly.type
_entity_poly.pdbx_seq_one_letter_code
_entity_poly.pdbx_strand_id
1 'polypeptide(L)'
;GRRNLKAFLNCCQEAGMKVWLRIGPWAHGECRNGGFPDWLVEKERRGELTLRTDDPQYLRYVDVFFTKIAEQADGYMHKDGGPVIGIQIENEYGHAGGPSDREEGMAHMRTLRAMAEKKGLEAPYVSATGWGGAYVPESFLPVLGGYVDAPWANHTHELAASENFLFQPFHDDANIASDFSEGQSGFTFDAAEFPYLTAELGGGLQVTAHRRTYPYPEDIEAQTICMLGAGANLIGYYMYHGGVNPDGKYSTLQESKATGYANDLPVKSYDFQTCLRENGLPSESYYRLRKHHAFIKNTEELLAPAKVYLPDNISEPASAEDMETLRAAFRYNKTADCGFLFINNHQRKRKMTEKQITPEKPLQFTVTDVEGIQRQIIFDRIHVRTDAILVLPYNLPVIIRGEQFRLRKTNASYLGCFGGTYYFYTDEKPEDIYFEWSDGNNHAEVVRILTIHDAEHFCYAQEGADEKGKVSLLPDLHFAEAGKVR
;
A
#
# COMPACT_ATOMS: atom_id res chain seq x y z
N GLY A 1 15.41 26.89 -4.09
CA GLY A 1 15.86 26.27 -2.84
C GLY A 1 15.58 24.77 -2.79
N ARG A 2 16.01 24.07 -1.75
CA ARG A 2 15.83 22.61 -1.63
C ARG A 2 14.36 22.16 -1.47
N ARG A 3 13.41 23.09 -1.25
CA ARG A 3 11.98 22.83 -1.16
C ARG A 3 11.28 23.46 -2.36
N ASN A 4 11.40 22.80 -3.50
CA ASN A 4 10.84 23.27 -4.76
C ASN A 4 9.97 22.14 -5.34
N LEU A 5 8.66 22.28 -5.20
CA LEU A 5 7.69 21.28 -5.67
C LEU A 5 7.80 21.06 -7.18
N LYS A 6 7.92 22.15 -7.95
CA LYS A 6 8.06 22.10 -9.42
C LYS A 6 9.28 21.26 -9.83
N ALA A 7 10.44 21.48 -9.19
CA ALA A 7 11.64 20.71 -9.48
C ALA A 7 11.46 19.22 -9.12
N PHE A 8 10.75 18.91 -8.02
CA PHE A 8 10.46 17.53 -7.64
C PHE A 8 9.53 16.85 -8.64
N LEU A 9 8.45 17.52 -9.07
CA LEU A 9 7.53 16.99 -10.09
C LEU A 9 8.26 16.73 -11.41
N ASN A 10 9.19 17.61 -11.80
CA ASN A 10 10.03 17.41 -12.97
C ASN A 10 10.90 16.15 -12.86
N CYS A 11 11.56 15.94 -11.70
CA CYS A 11 12.33 14.70 -11.47
C CYS A 11 11.44 13.45 -11.54
N CYS A 12 10.23 13.51 -11.00
CA CYS A 12 9.27 12.40 -11.11
C CYS A 12 8.91 12.11 -12.56
N GLN A 13 8.64 13.15 -13.35
CA GLN A 13 8.32 13.01 -14.76
C GLN A 13 9.48 12.43 -15.57
N GLU A 14 10.70 12.91 -15.35
CA GLU A 14 11.92 12.39 -15.98
C GLU A 14 12.18 10.93 -15.62
N ALA A 15 11.85 10.53 -14.40
CA ALA A 15 11.95 9.15 -13.92
C ALA A 15 10.77 8.26 -14.36
N GLY A 16 9.79 8.77 -15.10
CA GLY A 16 8.57 8.03 -15.48
C GLY A 16 7.64 7.71 -14.32
N MET A 17 7.82 8.33 -13.16
CA MET A 17 7.01 8.11 -11.97
C MET A 17 5.67 8.86 -12.07
N LYS A 18 4.61 8.24 -11.55
CA LYS A 18 3.34 8.91 -11.33
C LYS A 18 3.32 9.54 -9.94
N VAL A 19 2.56 10.63 -9.81
CA VAL A 19 2.50 11.42 -8.58
C VAL A 19 1.08 11.47 -8.04
N TRP A 20 0.95 11.15 -6.76
CA TRP A 20 -0.24 11.41 -5.98
C TRP A 20 0.05 12.62 -5.09
N LEU A 21 -0.51 13.78 -5.42
CA LEU A 21 -0.13 15.04 -4.80
C LEU A 21 -0.99 15.32 -3.57
N ARG A 22 -0.39 15.35 -2.40
CA ARG A 22 -1.05 15.75 -1.15
C ARG A 22 -0.94 17.27 -0.99
N ILE A 23 -2.08 17.97 -1.02
CA ILE A 23 -2.11 19.45 -1.00
C ILE A 23 -2.52 20.03 0.35
N GLY A 24 -2.83 19.21 1.34
CA GLY A 24 -3.33 19.70 2.64
C GLY A 24 -4.76 20.27 2.54
N PRO A 25 -5.12 21.32 3.30
CA PRO A 25 -4.25 22.22 4.08
C PRO A 25 -3.69 21.64 5.39
N TRP A 26 -4.35 20.68 6.02
CA TRP A 26 -3.86 19.91 7.13
C TRP A 26 -3.09 18.68 6.64
N ALA A 27 -1.87 18.49 7.13
CA ALA A 27 -1.01 17.38 6.69
C ALA A 27 -0.97 16.22 7.69
N HIS A 28 -1.34 16.43 8.96
CA HIS A 28 -1.06 15.52 10.07
C HIS A 28 0.44 15.23 10.15
N GLY A 29 0.91 14.11 9.62
CA GLY A 29 2.31 13.84 9.28
C GLY A 29 3.27 13.90 10.45
N GLU A 30 2.80 13.58 11.67
CA GLU A 30 3.54 13.69 12.93
C GLU A 30 4.21 15.07 13.09
N CYS A 31 3.58 16.09 12.53
CA CYS A 31 4.02 17.45 12.51
C CYS A 31 3.32 18.27 13.60
N ARG A 32 4.08 19.12 14.24
CA ARG A 32 3.53 20.14 15.12
C ARG A 32 2.41 20.92 14.43
N ASN A 33 1.27 21.07 15.11
CA ASN A 33 0.07 21.70 14.60
C ASN A 33 -0.47 21.09 13.30
N GLY A 34 -0.19 19.81 13.01
CA GLY A 34 -0.56 19.17 11.76
C GLY A 34 0.00 19.85 10.50
N GLY A 35 1.10 20.60 10.65
CA GLY A 35 1.73 21.39 9.62
C GLY A 35 1.26 22.84 9.54
N PHE A 36 0.25 23.26 10.29
CA PHE A 36 -0.14 24.66 10.36
C PHE A 36 0.93 25.52 11.05
N PRO A 37 1.20 26.73 10.55
CA PRO A 37 2.13 27.63 11.20
C PRO A 37 1.56 28.15 12.54
N ASP A 38 2.44 28.38 13.52
CA ASP A 38 2.04 28.82 14.87
C ASP A 38 1.16 30.08 14.87
N TRP A 39 1.45 31.03 13.99
CA TRP A 39 0.65 32.26 13.90
C TRP A 39 -0.80 32.00 13.49
N LEU A 40 -1.07 30.94 12.72
CA LEU A 40 -2.43 30.58 12.31
C LEU A 40 -3.19 29.92 13.47
N VAL A 41 -2.53 29.00 14.19
CA VAL A 41 -3.10 28.38 15.38
C VAL A 41 -3.35 29.40 16.48
N GLU A 42 -2.46 30.39 16.61
CA GLU A 42 -2.65 31.48 17.58
C GLU A 42 -3.86 32.37 17.25
N LYS A 43 -4.19 32.55 15.98
CA LYS A 43 -5.41 33.23 15.56
C LYS A 43 -6.67 32.47 15.99
N GLU A 44 -6.68 31.14 15.83
CA GLU A 44 -7.77 30.31 16.33
C GLU A 44 -7.93 30.43 17.83
N ARG A 45 -6.82 30.38 18.62
CA ARG A 45 -6.84 30.53 20.07
C ARG A 45 -7.41 31.86 20.52
N ARG A 46 -7.28 32.92 19.68
CA ARG A 46 -7.87 34.25 19.94
C ARG A 46 -9.31 34.37 19.44
N GLY A 47 -9.86 33.31 18.83
CA GLY A 47 -11.22 33.33 18.27
C GLY A 47 -11.36 34.18 17.01
N GLU A 48 -10.25 34.44 16.30
CA GLU A 48 -10.26 35.19 15.03
C GLU A 48 -10.74 34.34 13.85
N LEU A 49 -10.64 33.03 13.95
CA LEU A 49 -11.06 32.03 12.94
C LEU A 49 -11.22 30.64 13.56
N THR A 50 -11.82 29.73 12.83
CA THR A 50 -11.88 28.30 13.18
C THR A 50 -11.18 27.48 12.08
N LEU A 51 -10.15 26.72 12.48
CA LEU A 51 -9.40 25.88 11.57
C LEU A 51 -10.20 24.67 11.09
N ARG A 52 -9.90 24.18 9.90
CA ARG A 52 -10.49 22.99 9.30
C ARG A 52 -12.02 23.05 9.20
N THR A 53 -12.55 24.24 8.91
CA THR A 53 -13.98 24.51 8.68
C THR A 53 -14.16 25.51 7.54
N ASP A 54 -15.40 25.80 7.17
CA ASP A 54 -15.73 26.83 6.16
C ASP A 54 -15.67 28.26 6.71
N ASP A 55 -14.91 28.47 7.79
CA ASP A 55 -14.65 29.83 8.31
C ASP A 55 -14.03 30.71 7.20
N PRO A 56 -14.62 31.88 6.89
CA PRO A 56 -14.16 32.73 5.78
C PRO A 56 -12.72 33.24 5.93
N GLN A 57 -12.25 33.44 7.16
CA GLN A 57 -10.87 33.88 7.39
C GLN A 57 -9.88 32.73 7.17
N TYR A 58 -10.23 31.53 7.61
CA TYR A 58 -9.44 30.33 7.36
C TYR A 58 -9.36 30.05 5.84
N LEU A 59 -10.48 30.05 5.15
CA LEU A 59 -10.52 29.80 3.70
C LEU A 59 -9.71 30.80 2.87
N ARG A 60 -9.54 32.07 3.34
CA ARG A 60 -8.62 33.01 2.68
C ARG A 60 -7.16 32.52 2.72
N TYR A 61 -6.72 31.94 3.84
CA TYR A 61 -5.38 31.39 3.95
C TYR A 61 -5.22 30.14 3.11
N VAL A 62 -6.24 29.28 3.05
CA VAL A 62 -6.28 28.11 2.17
C VAL A 62 -6.20 28.55 0.71
N ASP A 63 -6.93 29.60 0.30
CA ASP A 63 -6.89 30.14 -1.06
C ASP A 63 -5.48 30.56 -1.48
N VAL A 64 -4.78 31.27 -0.62
CA VAL A 64 -3.39 31.67 -0.87
C VAL A 64 -2.47 30.43 -0.97
N PHE A 65 -2.64 29.46 -0.08
CA PHE A 65 -1.83 28.27 -0.04
C PHE A 65 -2.02 27.40 -1.30
N PHE A 66 -3.28 27.13 -1.69
CA PHE A 66 -3.59 26.39 -2.91
C PHE A 66 -3.13 27.11 -4.17
N THR A 67 -3.22 28.46 -4.20
CA THR A 67 -2.65 29.25 -5.30
C THR A 67 -1.16 28.98 -5.45
N LYS A 68 -0.41 28.96 -4.34
CA LYS A 68 1.04 28.70 -4.41
C LYS A 68 1.40 27.27 -4.80
N ILE A 69 0.58 26.30 -4.45
CA ILE A 69 0.74 24.92 -4.91
C ILE A 69 0.46 24.86 -6.43
N ALA A 70 -0.66 25.45 -6.87
CA ALA A 70 -1.07 25.45 -8.27
C ALA A 70 -0.01 26.10 -9.18
N GLU A 71 0.56 27.25 -8.77
CA GLU A 71 1.65 27.92 -9.50
C GLU A 71 2.88 26.99 -9.72
N GLN A 72 3.15 26.09 -8.78
CA GLN A 72 4.27 25.16 -8.91
C GLN A 72 3.91 23.86 -9.64
N ALA A 73 2.63 23.47 -9.60
CA ALA A 73 2.13 22.26 -10.24
C ALA A 73 1.58 22.50 -11.65
N ASP A 74 1.61 23.75 -12.12
CA ASP A 74 1.15 24.14 -13.47
C ASP A 74 1.92 23.40 -14.57
N GLY A 75 1.17 22.74 -15.47
CA GLY A 75 1.70 21.88 -16.52
C GLY A 75 2.08 20.47 -16.09
N TYR A 76 1.92 20.11 -14.80
CA TYR A 76 2.24 18.77 -14.30
C TYR A 76 1.01 17.89 -14.03
N MET A 77 -0.20 18.36 -14.27
CA MET A 77 -1.40 17.53 -14.20
C MET A 77 -1.42 16.48 -15.32
N HIS A 78 -2.01 15.33 -15.06
CA HIS A 78 -2.09 14.24 -16.05
C HIS A 78 -2.80 14.68 -17.35
N LYS A 79 -3.85 15.49 -17.22
CA LYS A 79 -4.56 16.09 -18.37
C LYS A 79 -3.65 16.91 -19.29
N ASP A 80 -2.56 17.47 -18.75
CA ASP A 80 -1.57 18.28 -19.47
C ASP A 80 -0.33 17.44 -19.88
N GLY A 81 -0.38 16.12 -19.74
CA GLY A 81 0.73 15.21 -20.01
C GLY A 81 1.72 15.06 -18.85
N GLY A 82 1.43 15.64 -17.69
CA GLY A 82 2.27 15.57 -16.51
C GLY A 82 2.11 14.29 -15.67
N PRO A 83 2.90 14.14 -14.61
CA PRO A 83 2.93 12.94 -13.78
C PRO A 83 1.81 12.88 -12.74
N VAL A 84 1.12 13.99 -12.40
CA VAL A 84 0.14 14.05 -11.31
C VAL A 84 -1.16 13.37 -11.74
N ILE A 85 -1.44 12.21 -11.18
CA ILE A 85 -2.60 11.35 -11.49
C ILE A 85 -3.68 11.36 -10.39
N GLY A 86 -3.42 11.92 -9.23
CA GLY A 86 -4.36 12.00 -8.12
C GLY A 86 -3.99 13.14 -7.16
N ILE A 87 -4.99 13.65 -6.46
CA ILE A 87 -4.84 14.73 -5.49
C ILE A 87 -5.52 14.32 -4.17
N GLN A 88 -4.76 14.41 -3.07
CA GLN A 88 -5.30 14.26 -1.74
C GLN A 88 -5.55 15.62 -1.11
N ILE A 89 -6.76 15.80 -0.58
CA ILE A 89 -7.16 16.95 0.26
C ILE A 89 -7.32 16.48 1.68
N GLU A 90 -6.85 17.28 2.65
CA GLU A 90 -6.90 16.99 4.08
C GLU A 90 -6.17 15.69 4.47
N ASN A 91 -6.23 15.29 5.71
CA ASN A 91 -5.76 14.00 6.20
C ASN A 91 -6.58 13.57 7.41
N GLU A 92 -7.08 12.33 7.39
CA GLU A 92 -7.88 11.74 8.46
C GLU A 92 -9.02 12.65 8.96
N TYR A 93 -9.59 13.43 8.06
CA TYR A 93 -10.59 14.43 8.39
C TYR A 93 -11.91 13.78 8.83
N GLY A 94 -12.38 14.13 10.01
CA GLY A 94 -13.49 13.47 10.70
C GLY A 94 -13.02 12.39 11.67
N HIS A 95 -11.90 11.71 11.39
CA HIS A 95 -11.27 10.75 12.30
C HIS A 95 -10.30 11.46 13.26
N ALA A 96 -9.34 12.22 12.72
CA ALA A 96 -8.40 13.05 13.49
C ALA A 96 -8.73 14.53 13.36
N GLY A 97 -9.80 14.96 14.03
CA GLY A 97 -10.27 16.34 14.03
C GLY A 97 -11.20 16.70 12.87
N GLY A 98 -11.60 17.96 12.82
CA GLY A 98 -12.70 18.46 12.01
C GLY A 98 -13.96 18.66 12.84
N PRO A 99 -15.07 19.20 12.28
CA PRO A 99 -16.32 19.38 13.00
C PRO A 99 -16.91 18.02 13.40
N SER A 100 -17.64 18.01 14.50
CA SER A 100 -18.36 16.81 14.95
C SER A 100 -19.61 16.52 14.11
N ASP A 101 -20.15 17.51 13.42
CA ASP A 101 -21.25 17.34 12.48
C ASP A 101 -20.72 16.84 11.14
N ARG A 102 -21.22 15.66 10.72
CA ARG A 102 -20.77 14.99 9.50
C ARG A 102 -21.08 15.80 8.25
N GLU A 103 -22.27 16.39 8.16
CA GLU A 103 -22.68 17.13 6.95
C GLU A 103 -21.86 18.42 6.82
N GLU A 104 -21.55 19.08 7.92
CA GLU A 104 -20.62 20.22 7.94
C GLU A 104 -19.22 19.80 7.45
N GLY A 105 -18.72 18.66 7.93
CA GLY A 105 -17.44 18.12 7.50
C GLY A 105 -17.41 17.74 6.02
N MET A 106 -18.47 17.07 5.54
CA MET A 106 -18.62 16.73 4.12
C MET A 106 -18.70 17.99 3.24
N ALA A 107 -19.41 19.04 3.70
CA ALA A 107 -19.49 20.32 3.00
C ALA A 107 -18.12 20.99 2.91
N HIS A 108 -17.34 21.01 3.99
CA HIS A 108 -16.00 21.57 3.97
C HIS A 108 -15.06 20.86 2.98
N MET A 109 -15.08 19.54 2.91
CA MET A 109 -14.31 18.78 1.93
C MET A 109 -14.69 19.16 0.48
N ARG A 110 -15.98 19.34 0.19
CA ARG A 110 -16.47 19.82 -1.12
C ARG A 110 -15.99 21.26 -1.40
N THR A 111 -16.01 22.12 -0.39
CA THR A 111 -15.49 23.50 -0.49
C THR A 111 -14.00 23.52 -0.84
N LEU A 112 -13.17 22.74 -0.14
CA LEU A 112 -11.74 22.62 -0.43
C LEU A 112 -11.46 22.11 -1.84
N ARG A 113 -12.21 21.10 -2.28
CA ARG A 113 -12.12 20.58 -3.66
C ARG A 113 -12.44 21.66 -4.68
N ALA A 114 -13.56 22.35 -4.53
CA ALA A 114 -13.97 23.42 -5.46
C ALA A 114 -12.91 24.53 -5.52
N MET A 115 -12.28 24.88 -4.39
CA MET A 115 -11.18 25.84 -4.36
C MET A 115 -9.95 25.34 -5.12
N ALA A 116 -9.59 24.08 -4.99
CA ALA A 116 -8.46 23.48 -5.69
C ALA A 116 -8.70 23.42 -7.22
N GLU A 117 -9.88 22.95 -7.64
CA GLU A 117 -10.30 22.87 -9.05
C GLU A 117 -10.29 24.24 -9.72
N LYS A 118 -10.78 25.28 -9.03
CA LYS A 118 -10.77 26.67 -9.52
C LYS A 118 -9.36 27.17 -9.83
N LYS A 119 -8.33 26.57 -9.24
CA LYS A 119 -6.93 26.93 -9.46
C LYS A 119 -6.21 26.02 -10.45
N GLY A 120 -6.94 25.08 -11.09
CA GLY A 120 -6.40 24.17 -12.10
C GLY A 120 -5.77 22.90 -11.49
N LEU A 121 -5.89 22.65 -10.20
CA LEU A 121 -5.49 21.41 -9.59
C LEU A 121 -6.57 20.35 -9.87
N GLU A 122 -6.51 19.72 -11.04
CA GLU A 122 -7.54 18.81 -11.55
C GLU A 122 -6.99 17.41 -11.78
N ALA A 123 -7.39 16.49 -10.92
CA ALA A 123 -7.16 15.03 -10.99
C ALA A 123 -8.25 14.32 -10.18
N PRO A 124 -8.37 13.00 -10.20
CA PRO A 124 -9.18 12.29 -9.23
C PRO A 124 -8.80 12.69 -7.80
N TYR A 125 -9.81 13.08 -7.02
CA TYR A 125 -9.60 13.49 -5.63
C TYR A 125 -9.77 12.32 -4.69
N VAL A 126 -8.92 12.24 -3.69
CA VAL A 126 -9.05 11.29 -2.58
C VAL A 126 -9.16 12.01 -1.26
N SER A 127 -9.94 11.41 -0.35
CA SER A 127 -9.78 11.69 1.06
C SER A 127 -8.57 10.91 1.56
N ALA A 128 -7.71 11.51 2.34
CA ALA A 128 -6.76 10.73 3.06
C ALA A 128 -7.49 9.90 4.08
N THR A 129 -7.30 8.59 3.94
CA THR A 129 -7.76 7.61 4.90
C THR A 129 -9.28 7.53 5.02
N GLY A 130 -9.84 6.40 4.64
CA GLY A 130 -11.27 6.15 4.71
C GLY A 130 -11.71 5.42 5.98
N TRP A 131 -10.79 5.19 6.91
CA TRP A 131 -11.08 4.46 8.15
C TRP A 131 -11.63 5.35 9.27
N GLY A 132 -12.08 4.71 10.35
CA GLY A 132 -12.37 5.35 11.62
C GLY A 132 -13.43 6.44 11.57
N GLY A 133 -14.37 6.38 10.63
CA GLY A 133 -15.39 7.42 10.47
C GLY A 133 -14.92 8.69 9.76
N ALA A 134 -13.77 8.65 9.07
CA ALA A 134 -13.32 9.77 8.24
C ALA A 134 -14.39 10.20 7.23
N TYR A 135 -14.47 11.50 6.97
CA TYR A 135 -15.48 12.07 6.07
C TYR A 135 -15.06 11.92 4.61
N VAL A 136 -15.78 11.08 3.87
CA VAL A 136 -15.54 10.82 2.45
C VAL A 136 -16.79 11.24 1.66
N PRO A 137 -16.83 12.47 1.10
CA PRO A 137 -17.91 12.87 0.22
C PRO A 137 -17.97 12.00 -1.05
N GLU A 138 -19.14 11.88 -1.65
CA GLU A 138 -19.42 11.08 -2.86
C GLU A 138 -18.52 11.39 -4.07
N SER A 139 -17.90 12.56 -4.07
CA SER A 139 -17.00 13.00 -5.14
C SER A 139 -15.52 12.71 -4.87
N PHE A 140 -15.23 11.99 -3.80
CA PHE A 140 -13.88 11.56 -3.41
C PHE A 140 -13.75 10.05 -3.46
N LEU A 141 -12.56 9.57 -3.79
CA LEU A 141 -12.22 8.16 -3.65
C LEU A 141 -11.69 7.92 -2.23
N PRO A 142 -12.25 6.97 -1.48
CA PRO A 142 -11.71 6.57 -0.20
C PRO A 142 -10.38 5.84 -0.41
N VAL A 143 -9.39 6.13 0.43
CA VAL A 143 -8.16 5.37 0.52
C VAL A 143 -8.00 4.86 1.94
N LEU A 144 -7.48 3.65 2.07
CA LEU A 144 -7.37 2.92 3.32
C LEU A 144 -5.90 2.65 3.65
N GLY A 145 -5.66 1.91 4.70
CA GLY A 145 -4.33 1.51 5.12
C GLY A 145 -4.39 0.48 6.23
N GLY A 146 -3.30 0.36 6.95
CA GLY A 146 -3.15 -0.51 8.09
C GLY A 146 -1.70 -0.57 8.51
N TYR A 147 -1.46 -0.77 9.79
CA TYR A 147 -0.12 -0.84 10.34
C TYR A 147 0.04 -2.14 11.15
N VAL A 148 1.25 -2.66 11.15
CA VAL A 148 1.56 -3.91 11.86
C VAL A 148 1.64 -3.75 13.38
N ASP A 149 1.72 -2.51 13.86
CA ASP A 149 1.71 -2.12 15.28
C ASP A 149 1.21 -0.66 15.39
N ALA A 150 0.99 -0.15 16.60
CA ALA A 150 0.52 1.21 16.84
C ALA A 150 1.48 1.96 17.79
N PRO A 151 2.54 2.60 17.26
CA PRO A 151 3.53 3.32 18.08
C PRO A 151 2.92 4.52 18.80
N TRP A 152 1.80 5.05 18.35
CA TRP A 152 1.01 6.12 18.97
C TRP A 152 0.18 5.66 20.16
N ALA A 153 -0.05 4.35 20.35
CA ALA A 153 -0.84 3.85 21.47
C ALA A 153 -0.25 4.28 22.83
N ASN A 154 -1.12 4.79 23.71
CA ASN A 154 -0.73 5.40 24.98
C ASN A 154 -0.35 4.38 26.08
N HIS A 155 0.08 3.18 25.71
CA HIS A 155 0.50 2.13 26.62
C HIS A 155 1.69 1.34 26.06
N THR A 156 2.35 0.58 26.91
CA THR A 156 3.56 -0.18 26.57
C THR A 156 3.33 -1.69 26.45
N HIS A 157 2.14 -2.18 26.82
CA HIS A 157 1.84 -3.61 26.69
C HIS A 157 1.67 -4.04 25.24
N GLU A 158 1.76 -5.32 24.98
CA GLU A 158 1.58 -5.90 23.66
C GLU A 158 0.15 -5.68 23.17
N LEU A 159 0.01 -5.39 21.88
CA LEU A 159 -1.30 -5.29 21.24
C LEU A 159 -1.85 -6.68 20.93
N ALA A 160 -3.16 -6.80 20.81
CA ALA A 160 -3.82 -7.96 20.24
C ALA A 160 -3.29 -8.25 18.82
N ALA A 161 -3.48 -9.48 18.34
CA ALA A 161 -3.15 -9.81 16.97
C ALA A 161 -3.94 -8.91 15.99
N SER A 162 -3.24 -8.34 15.03
CA SER A 162 -3.83 -7.42 14.07
C SER A 162 -4.59 -8.19 12.98
N GLU A 163 -5.78 -7.72 12.65
CA GLU A 163 -6.60 -8.22 11.54
C GLU A 163 -6.02 -7.86 10.16
N ASN A 164 -5.02 -6.97 10.10
CA ASN A 164 -4.30 -6.64 8.87
C ASN A 164 -3.57 -7.84 8.23
N PHE A 165 -3.49 -8.96 8.94
CA PHE A 165 -2.96 -10.24 8.45
C PHE A 165 -4.04 -11.21 7.97
N LEU A 166 -5.29 -10.76 7.86
CA LEU A 166 -6.43 -11.50 7.28
C LEU A 166 -6.75 -10.98 5.87
N PHE A 167 -7.41 -11.82 5.07
CA PHE A 167 -7.90 -11.40 3.75
C PHE A 167 -9.31 -10.79 3.85
N GLN A 168 -9.40 -9.63 4.45
CA GLN A 168 -10.65 -8.88 4.60
C GLN A 168 -10.63 -7.64 3.72
N PRO A 169 -11.47 -7.53 2.69
CA PRO A 169 -11.56 -6.33 1.89
C PRO A 169 -12.11 -5.16 2.75
N PHE A 170 -11.60 -3.96 2.51
CA PHE A 170 -12.04 -2.75 3.21
C PHE A 170 -12.00 -2.87 4.75
N HIS A 171 -10.88 -3.35 5.25
CA HIS A 171 -10.65 -3.49 6.67
C HIS A 171 -10.45 -2.13 7.35
N ASP A 172 -11.16 -1.91 8.45
CA ASP A 172 -11.02 -0.72 9.31
C ASP A 172 -10.03 -1.05 10.45
N ASP A 173 -8.87 -0.39 10.47
CA ASP A 173 -7.89 -0.58 11.53
C ASP A 173 -8.21 0.30 12.74
N ALA A 174 -8.87 -0.28 13.74
CA ALA A 174 -9.26 0.41 14.96
C ALA A 174 -8.10 0.95 15.82
N ASN A 175 -6.85 0.57 15.54
CA ASN A 175 -5.69 1.10 16.24
C ASN A 175 -5.18 2.41 15.66
N ILE A 176 -5.57 2.77 14.44
CA ILE A 176 -5.14 4.01 13.80
C ILE A 176 -5.79 5.20 14.51
N ALA A 177 -4.96 6.21 14.83
CA ALA A 177 -5.35 7.41 15.58
C ALA A 177 -6.02 7.14 16.94
N SER A 178 -5.73 6.01 17.57
CA SER A 178 -6.23 5.68 18.92
C SER A 178 -5.75 6.64 20.02
N ASP A 179 -4.80 7.50 19.73
CA ASP A 179 -4.33 8.59 20.59
C ASP A 179 -5.21 9.85 20.53
N PHE A 180 -6.06 9.99 19.49
CA PHE A 180 -6.97 11.13 19.33
C PHE A 180 -8.41 10.83 19.70
N SER A 181 -8.85 9.56 19.55
CA SER A 181 -10.22 9.16 19.81
C SER A 181 -10.31 7.78 20.46
N GLU A 182 -11.39 7.53 21.21
CA GLU A 182 -11.74 6.20 21.67
C GLU A 182 -12.31 5.35 20.52
N GLY A 183 -11.54 5.20 19.42
CA GLY A 183 -11.84 4.33 18.31
C GLY A 183 -13.25 4.53 17.70
N GLN A 184 -13.42 5.52 16.85
CA GLN A 184 -14.56 5.51 15.95
C GLN A 184 -14.33 4.41 14.92
N SER A 185 -15.19 3.40 14.89
CA SER A 185 -15.15 2.32 13.89
C SER A 185 -16.23 2.55 12.84
N GLY A 186 -15.98 2.03 11.65
CA GLY A 186 -16.92 2.02 10.53
C GLY A 186 -16.64 3.07 9.46
N PHE A 187 -17.21 2.81 8.29
CA PHE A 187 -17.05 3.69 7.14
C PHE A 187 -18.19 4.69 7.03
N THR A 188 -17.92 5.86 6.48
CA THR A 188 -18.92 6.87 6.14
C THR A 188 -19.43 6.73 4.71
N PHE A 189 -19.02 5.71 3.98
CA PHE A 189 -19.32 5.42 2.58
C PHE A 189 -19.66 3.94 2.39
N ASP A 190 -20.34 3.59 1.28
CA ASP A 190 -20.51 2.19 0.88
C ASP A 190 -19.25 1.70 0.15
N ALA A 191 -18.52 0.82 0.83
CA ALA A 191 -17.26 0.28 0.30
C ALA A 191 -17.44 -0.49 -1.03
N ALA A 192 -18.62 -1.05 -1.29
CA ALA A 192 -18.90 -1.79 -2.53
C ALA A 192 -18.94 -0.91 -3.79
N GLU A 193 -19.12 0.40 -3.62
CA GLU A 193 -19.16 1.37 -4.72
C GLU A 193 -17.79 1.85 -5.17
N PHE A 194 -16.73 1.53 -4.42
CA PHE A 194 -15.39 2.05 -4.65
C PHE A 194 -14.35 0.95 -4.89
N PRO A 195 -13.30 1.22 -5.68
CA PRO A 195 -12.14 0.35 -5.72
C PRO A 195 -11.42 0.34 -4.37
N TYR A 196 -10.89 -0.82 -3.97
CA TYR A 196 -10.07 -0.91 -2.78
C TYR A 196 -8.68 -0.32 -3.05
N LEU A 197 -8.37 0.82 -2.45
CA LEU A 197 -7.13 1.56 -2.59
C LEU A 197 -6.49 1.76 -1.21
N THR A 198 -5.16 1.66 -1.12
CA THR A 198 -4.43 2.02 0.10
C THR A 198 -3.53 3.23 -0.16
N ALA A 199 -3.36 4.09 0.83
CA ALA A 199 -2.41 5.20 0.81
C ALA A 199 -1.50 5.21 2.05
N GLU A 200 -1.89 4.49 3.08
CA GLU A 200 -1.14 4.40 4.34
C GLU A 200 -1.01 2.94 4.80
N LEU A 201 -0.57 2.07 3.89
CA LEU A 201 -0.10 0.75 4.28
C LEU A 201 1.29 0.89 4.88
N GLY A 202 1.48 0.46 6.12
CA GLY A 202 2.75 0.64 6.84
C GLY A 202 3.93 -0.06 6.19
N GLY A 203 4.71 0.69 5.39
CA GLY A 203 6.00 0.22 4.86
C GLY A 203 7.14 0.31 5.89
N GLY A 204 6.82 0.69 7.08
CA GLY A 204 7.65 0.85 8.27
C GLY A 204 6.82 1.45 9.38
N LEU A 205 7.44 1.77 10.51
CA LEU A 205 6.77 2.38 11.65
C LEU A 205 7.65 3.43 12.31
N GLN A 206 7.02 4.49 12.77
CA GLN A 206 7.67 5.48 13.62
C GLN A 206 8.04 4.86 14.99
N VAL A 207 8.94 5.51 15.70
CA VAL A 207 9.23 5.25 17.10
C VAL A 207 8.86 6.48 17.93
N THR A 208 8.17 6.26 19.04
CA THR A 208 7.87 7.29 20.01
C THR A 208 8.73 7.09 21.26
N ALA A 209 8.82 8.11 22.13
CA ALA A 209 9.58 7.98 23.37
C ALA A 209 9.03 6.87 24.28
N HIS A 210 7.73 6.66 24.28
CA HIS A 210 7.04 5.69 25.16
C HIS A 210 6.84 4.32 24.52
N ARG A 211 6.82 4.21 23.17
CA ARG A 211 6.60 2.95 22.44
C ARG A 211 7.55 2.83 21.25
N ARG A 212 8.51 1.91 21.35
CA ARG A 212 9.56 1.70 20.35
C ARG A 212 9.33 0.40 19.63
N THR A 213 8.42 0.43 18.69
CA THR A 213 8.07 -0.73 17.87
C THR A 213 9.18 -1.02 16.86
N TYR A 214 9.32 -2.29 16.50
CA TYR A 214 10.14 -2.73 15.39
C TYR A 214 9.27 -3.56 14.44
N PRO A 215 8.95 -3.08 13.24
CA PRO A 215 8.27 -3.86 12.23
C PRO A 215 9.26 -4.84 11.63
N TYR A 216 9.00 -6.13 11.75
CA TYR A 216 9.81 -7.13 11.07
C TYR A 216 9.51 -7.09 9.56
N PRO A 217 10.48 -7.40 8.69
CA PRO A 217 10.27 -7.43 7.25
C PRO A 217 9.13 -8.37 6.82
N GLU A 218 8.97 -9.49 7.53
CA GLU A 218 7.88 -10.45 7.34
C GLU A 218 6.50 -9.84 7.64
N ASP A 219 6.41 -8.99 8.66
CA ASP A 219 5.16 -8.31 9.01
C ASP A 219 4.70 -7.42 7.84
N ILE A 220 5.63 -6.62 7.30
CA ILE A 220 5.34 -5.69 6.20
C ILE A 220 4.97 -6.46 4.92
N GLU A 221 5.67 -7.54 4.62
CA GLU A 221 5.39 -8.41 3.49
C GLU A 221 4.00 -9.05 3.60
N ALA A 222 3.72 -9.68 4.74
CA ALA A 222 2.46 -10.38 4.98
C ALA A 222 1.25 -9.44 4.89
N GLN A 223 1.33 -8.26 5.53
CA GLN A 223 0.29 -7.24 5.45
C GLN A 223 0.05 -6.79 4.00
N THR A 224 1.13 -6.54 3.24
CA THR A 224 1.03 -6.16 1.83
C THR A 224 0.30 -7.22 1.00
N ILE A 225 0.62 -8.50 1.22
CA ILE A 225 0.01 -9.61 0.49
C ILE A 225 -1.44 -9.83 0.91
N CYS A 226 -1.77 -9.63 2.17
CA CYS A 226 -3.16 -9.70 2.63
C CYS A 226 -4.01 -8.61 1.97
N MET A 227 -3.54 -7.36 1.90
CA MET A 227 -4.26 -6.29 1.21
C MET A 227 -4.40 -6.56 -0.29
N LEU A 228 -3.33 -7.00 -0.95
CA LEU A 228 -3.35 -7.33 -2.37
C LEU A 228 -4.32 -8.49 -2.65
N GLY A 229 -4.25 -9.57 -1.88
CA GLY A 229 -5.14 -10.73 -2.00
C GLY A 229 -6.60 -10.40 -1.69
N ALA A 230 -6.85 -9.48 -0.76
CA ALA A 230 -8.17 -8.96 -0.43
C ALA A 230 -8.75 -7.99 -1.47
N GLY A 231 -8.03 -7.71 -2.55
CA GLY A 231 -8.57 -6.97 -3.70
C GLY A 231 -8.01 -5.56 -3.89
N ALA A 232 -6.99 -5.15 -3.12
CA ALA A 232 -6.42 -3.84 -3.32
C ALA A 232 -5.87 -3.67 -4.74
N ASN A 233 -6.28 -2.58 -5.40
CA ASN A 233 -5.88 -2.18 -6.75
C ASN A 233 -4.83 -1.05 -6.75
N LEU A 234 -4.56 -0.47 -5.59
CA LEU A 234 -3.45 0.43 -5.34
C LEU A 234 -2.83 0.03 -3.99
N ILE A 235 -1.54 -0.27 -4.00
CA ILE A 235 -0.74 -0.48 -2.80
C ILE A 235 0.10 0.78 -2.58
N GLY A 236 -0.36 1.64 -1.68
CA GLY A 236 0.32 2.87 -1.30
C GLY A 236 0.83 2.75 0.13
N TYR A 237 2.14 2.95 0.28
CA TYR A 237 2.79 2.83 1.58
C TYR A 237 2.94 4.17 2.29
N TYR A 238 2.78 4.14 3.62
CA TYR A 238 3.23 5.23 4.49
C TYR A 238 4.10 4.64 5.63
N MET A 239 5.47 4.71 5.52
CA MET A 239 6.15 5.25 4.34
C MET A 239 6.94 4.16 3.64
N TYR A 240 7.29 4.40 2.38
CA TYR A 240 8.23 3.53 1.64
C TYR A 240 9.66 4.06 1.72
N HIS A 241 9.83 5.39 1.73
CA HIS A 241 11.11 6.09 1.84
C HIS A 241 11.08 6.98 3.08
N GLY A 242 12.06 6.82 3.94
CA GLY A 242 12.25 7.68 5.11
C GLY A 242 12.68 9.09 4.75
N GLY A 243 12.59 9.98 5.72
CA GLY A 243 12.91 11.38 5.54
C GLY A 243 13.69 11.98 6.71
N VAL A 244 14.07 13.22 6.53
CA VAL A 244 14.74 14.03 7.57
C VAL A 244 13.96 15.33 7.74
N ASN A 245 13.54 15.61 8.96
CA ASN A 245 12.88 16.87 9.29
C ASN A 245 13.80 18.06 9.01
N PRO A 246 13.28 19.13 8.39
CA PRO A 246 14.06 20.32 8.14
C PRO A 246 14.40 21.05 9.44
N ASP A 247 15.50 21.79 9.44
CA ASP A 247 15.80 22.74 10.50
C ASP A 247 14.83 23.91 10.45
N GLY A 248 14.17 24.17 11.55
CA GLY A 248 13.37 25.37 11.76
C GLY A 248 14.24 26.53 12.25
N LYS A 249 13.81 27.75 11.97
CA LYS A 249 14.48 28.95 12.50
C LYS A 249 14.16 29.20 13.97
N TYR A 250 12.92 28.88 14.35
CA TYR A 250 12.39 29.24 15.67
C TYR A 250 11.91 28.03 16.48
N SER A 251 11.67 26.91 15.84
CA SER A 251 11.16 25.69 16.47
C SER A 251 11.53 24.47 15.65
N THR A 252 11.29 23.28 16.23
CA THR A 252 11.35 21.99 15.56
C THR A 252 10.01 21.63 14.94
N LEU A 253 10.00 20.74 13.93
CA LEU A 253 8.79 20.40 13.18
C LEU A 253 7.97 19.29 13.84
N GLN A 254 8.63 18.32 14.48
CA GLN A 254 7.97 17.10 14.97
C GLN A 254 6.99 17.37 16.13
N GLU A 255 6.05 16.47 16.31
CA GLU A 255 5.26 16.36 17.53
C GLU A 255 6.15 16.06 18.73
N SER A 256 5.91 16.73 19.85
CA SER A 256 6.64 16.52 21.09
C SER A 256 5.79 16.86 22.32
N LYS A 257 6.14 16.30 23.46
CA LYS A 257 5.52 16.66 24.75
C LYS A 257 5.66 18.15 25.06
N ALA A 258 6.76 18.78 24.65
CA ALA A 258 6.99 20.20 24.80
C ALA A 258 5.99 21.07 24.00
N THR A 259 5.37 20.50 22.97
CA THR A 259 4.36 21.16 22.14
C THR A 259 2.94 20.64 22.39
N GLY A 260 2.74 19.86 23.46
CA GLY A 260 1.42 19.43 23.94
C GLY A 260 0.92 18.12 23.33
N TYR A 261 1.78 17.34 22.68
CA TYR A 261 1.43 16.03 22.11
C TYR A 261 1.75 14.88 23.06
N ALA A 262 0.96 13.81 22.99
CA ALA A 262 1.23 12.55 23.70
C ALA A 262 2.49 11.87 23.15
N ASN A 263 2.66 11.91 21.83
CA ASN A 263 3.82 11.36 21.13
C ASN A 263 5.02 12.30 21.23
N ASP A 264 6.20 11.74 21.47
CA ASP A 264 7.45 12.49 21.54
C ASP A 264 8.42 11.88 20.54
N LEU A 265 8.41 12.43 19.33
CA LEU A 265 9.09 11.91 18.16
C LEU A 265 10.53 12.44 18.05
N PRO A 266 11.41 11.73 17.31
CA PRO A 266 12.76 12.23 17.03
C PRO A 266 12.74 13.58 16.32
N VAL A 267 13.61 14.50 16.75
CA VAL A 267 13.66 15.87 16.19
C VAL A 267 14.02 15.88 14.71
N LYS A 268 15.00 15.10 14.32
CA LYS A 268 15.56 15.10 12.96
C LYS A 268 15.13 13.92 12.13
N SER A 269 15.17 12.73 12.68
CA SER A 269 14.86 11.51 11.93
C SER A 269 13.36 11.41 11.67
N TYR A 270 13.01 11.18 10.44
CA TYR A 270 11.68 10.77 9.99
C TYR A 270 11.83 9.47 9.18
N ASP A 271 12.67 8.58 9.70
CA ASP A 271 13.09 7.35 9.01
C ASP A 271 11.96 6.32 8.92
N PHE A 272 11.12 6.22 9.95
CA PHE A 272 10.01 5.25 10.02
C PHE A 272 10.42 3.78 9.84
N GLN A 273 11.69 3.46 9.91
CA GLN A 273 12.20 2.10 9.67
C GLN A 273 11.72 1.53 8.32
N THR A 274 11.67 2.39 7.30
CA THR A 274 11.06 2.12 6.00
C THR A 274 11.90 1.23 5.09
N CYS A 275 11.32 0.85 3.96
CA CYS A 275 11.98 0.07 2.92
C CYS A 275 13.23 0.78 2.38
N LEU A 276 13.13 2.06 2.06
CA LEU A 276 14.26 2.93 1.79
C LEU A 276 14.44 3.89 2.96
N ARG A 277 15.54 3.75 3.68
CA ARG A 277 15.83 4.51 4.89
C ARG A 277 16.02 6.00 4.60
N GLU A 278 16.04 6.86 5.63
CA GLU A 278 16.24 8.30 5.48
C GLU A 278 17.51 8.68 4.73
N ASN A 279 18.52 7.82 4.74
CA ASN A 279 19.79 7.96 4.00
C ASN A 279 19.72 7.35 2.58
N GLY A 280 18.56 6.82 2.15
CA GLY A 280 18.37 6.19 0.86
C GLY A 280 18.86 4.74 0.75
N LEU A 281 19.36 4.13 1.81
CA LEU A 281 19.79 2.74 1.79
C LEU A 281 18.58 1.79 1.90
N PRO A 282 18.57 0.69 1.12
CA PRO A 282 17.53 -0.31 1.22
C PRO A 282 17.64 -1.11 2.53
N SER A 283 16.49 -1.42 3.12
CA SER A 283 16.36 -2.35 4.23
C SER A 283 15.96 -3.74 3.72
N GLU A 284 15.89 -4.74 4.60
CA GLU A 284 15.41 -6.07 4.24
C GLU A 284 13.97 -6.04 3.72
N SER A 285 13.11 -5.19 4.28
CA SER A 285 11.73 -5.01 3.80
C SER A 285 11.67 -4.56 2.33
N TYR A 286 12.65 -3.78 1.86
CA TYR A 286 12.75 -3.39 0.46
C TYR A 286 12.87 -4.60 -0.46
N TYR A 287 13.77 -5.53 -0.13
CA TYR A 287 14.00 -6.72 -0.94
C TYR A 287 12.80 -7.67 -0.92
N ARG A 288 12.18 -7.84 0.25
CA ARG A 288 10.97 -8.65 0.37
C ARG A 288 9.80 -8.12 -0.45
N LEU A 289 9.56 -6.81 -0.41
CA LEU A 289 8.50 -6.19 -1.20
C LEU A 289 8.82 -6.16 -2.70
N ARG A 290 10.09 -6.07 -3.06
CA ARG A 290 10.54 -5.96 -4.44
C ARG A 290 10.07 -7.14 -5.31
N LYS A 291 10.11 -8.37 -4.80
CA LYS A 291 9.60 -9.55 -5.52
C LYS A 291 8.10 -9.43 -5.80
N HIS A 292 7.33 -8.89 -4.86
CA HIS A 292 5.89 -8.65 -5.03
C HIS A 292 5.60 -7.48 -5.97
N HIS A 293 6.41 -6.42 -5.95
CA HIS A 293 6.29 -5.34 -6.93
C HIS A 293 6.60 -5.83 -8.36
N ALA A 294 7.57 -6.73 -8.51
CA ALA A 294 7.85 -7.37 -9.79
C ALA A 294 6.65 -8.20 -10.27
N PHE A 295 6.04 -9.00 -9.37
CA PHE A 295 4.81 -9.74 -9.64
C PHE A 295 3.66 -8.79 -10.05
N ILE A 296 3.37 -7.74 -9.27
CA ILE A 296 2.30 -6.77 -9.56
C ILE A 296 2.52 -6.16 -10.95
N LYS A 297 3.74 -5.69 -11.24
CA LYS A 297 4.06 -5.05 -12.53
C LYS A 297 3.87 -5.98 -13.72
N ASN A 298 4.11 -7.27 -13.54
CA ASN A 298 3.92 -8.29 -14.58
C ASN A 298 2.47 -8.76 -14.73
N THR A 299 1.63 -8.51 -13.73
CA THR A 299 0.26 -9.05 -13.66
C THR A 299 -0.82 -7.98 -13.50
N GLU A 300 -0.47 -6.70 -13.57
CA GLU A 300 -1.39 -5.59 -13.31
C GLU A 300 -2.68 -5.67 -14.16
N GLU A 301 -2.57 -6.02 -15.44
CA GLU A 301 -3.72 -6.18 -16.35
C GLU A 301 -4.61 -7.39 -16.00
N LEU A 302 -4.03 -8.41 -15.38
CA LEU A 302 -4.76 -9.60 -14.93
C LEU A 302 -5.41 -9.37 -13.56
N LEU A 303 -4.71 -8.65 -12.66
CA LEU A 303 -5.15 -8.43 -11.29
C LEU A 303 -6.18 -7.31 -11.17
N ALA A 304 -6.04 -6.19 -11.89
CA ALA A 304 -6.93 -5.04 -11.73
C ALA A 304 -8.42 -5.37 -11.90
N PRO A 305 -8.85 -6.15 -12.92
CA PRO A 305 -10.25 -6.56 -13.08
C PRO A 305 -10.63 -7.82 -12.27
N ALA A 306 -9.68 -8.45 -11.58
CA ALA A 306 -9.94 -9.70 -10.88
C ALA A 306 -10.78 -9.50 -9.62
N LYS A 307 -11.82 -10.33 -9.46
CA LYS A 307 -12.64 -10.38 -8.25
C LYS A 307 -12.01 -11.28 -7.20
N VAL A 308 -12.29 -10.97 -5.95
CA VAL A 308 -11.84 -11.76 -4.79
C VAL A 308 -12.87 -12.84 -4.47
N TYR A 309 -12.38 -14.03 -4.18
CA TYR A 309 -13.13 -15.18 -3.70
C TYR A 309 -12.44 -15.74 -2.45
N LEU A 310 -13.20 -16.01 -1.43
CA LEU A 310 -12.73 -16.74 -0.24
C LEU A 310 -12.99 -18.24 -0.43
N PRO A 311 -12.27 -19.13 0.28
CA PRO A 311 -12.48 -20.57 0.15
C PRO A 311 -13.91 -21.01 0.54
N ASP A 312 -14.51 -21.89 -0.27
CA ASP A 312 -15.87 -22.39 0.01
C ASP A 312 -15.92 -23.41 1.14
N ASN A 313 -14.83 -24.11 1.36
CA ASN A 313 -14.77 -25.29 2.24
C ASN A 313 -13.92 -25.09 3.50
N ILE A 314 -13.49 -23.87 3.75
CA ILE A 314 -12.77 -23.48 4.96
C ILE A 314 -13.49 -22.25 5.53
N SER A 315 -13.86 -22.33 6.80
CA SER A 315 -14.41 -21.17 7.51
C SER A 315 -13.36 -20.06 7.57
N GLU A 316 -13.81 -18.81 7.54
CA GLU A 316 -12.92 -17.69 7.84
C GLU A 316 -12.34 -17.84 9.26
N PRO A 317 -11.12 -17.35 9.51
CA PRO A 317 -10.58 -17.31 10.86
C PRO A 317 -11.55 -16.57 11.80
N ALA A 318 -11.80 -17.15 12.97
CA ALA A 318 -12.71 -16.56 13.94
C ALA A 318 -12.22 -15.20 14.46
N SER A 319 -10.90 -14.98 14.41
CA SER A 319 -10.23 -13.70 14.73
C SER A 319 -8.78 -13.75 14.25
N ALA A 320 -8.06 -12.65 14.39
CA ALA A 320 -6.62 -12.59 14.14
C ALA A 320 -5.79 -13.44 15.11
N GLU A 321 -6.35 -13.84 16.27
CA GLU A 321 -5.71 -14.76 17.22
C GLU A 321 -5.87 -16.25 16.83
N ASP A 322 -6.61 -16.57 15.78
CA ASP A 322 -6.71 -17.92 15.25
C ASP A 322 -5.46 -18.28 14.43
N MET A 323 -4.60 -19.11 14.99
CA MET A 323 -3.34 -19.56 14.39
C MET A 323 -3.49 -20.89 13.63
N GLU A 324 -4.64 -21.55 13.72
CA GLU A 324 -4.87 -22.87 13.14
C GLU A 324 -5.55 -22.82 11.78
N THR A 325 -6.45 -21.88 11.58
CA THR A 325 -7.20 -21.74 10.31
C THR A 325 -6.30 -21.22 9.18
N LEU A 326 -6.39 -21.86 8.01
CA LEU A 326 -5.70 -21.40 6.79
C LEU A 326 -6.28 -20.05 6.35
N ARG A 327 -5.40 -19.08 6.09
CA ARG A 327 -5.75 -17.77 5.56
C ARG A 327 -5.44 -17.75 4.07
N ALA A 328 -6.46 -17.68 3.25
CA ALA A 328 -6.32 -17.70 1.78
C ALA A 328 -7.39 -16.84 1.12
N ALA A 329 -7.04 -16.26 -0.02
CA ALA A 329 -7.96 -15.59 -0.93
C ALA A 329 -7.55 -15.87 -2.38
N PHE A 330 -8.51 -15.90 -3.29
CA PHE A 330 -8.27 -16.13 -4.69
C PHE A 330 -8.78 -14.95 -5.52
N ARG A 331 -7.90 -14.30 -6.25
CA ARG A 331 -8.28 -13.27 -7.22
C ARG A 331 -8.41 -13.89 -8.60
N TYR A 332 -9.62 -13.84 -9.16
CA TYR A 332 -9.93 -14.44 -10.45
C TYR A 332 -10.44 -13.41 -11.45
N ASN A 333 -9.76 -13.36 -12.60
CA ASN A 333 -10.16 -12.58 -13.76
C ASN A 333 -10.96 -13.46 -14.71
N LYS A 334 -12.28 -13.30 -14.73
CA LYS A 334 -13.18 -14.12 -15.55
C LYS A 334 -12.96 -13.95 -17.05
N THR A 335 -12.52 -12.78 -17.51
CA THR A 335 -12.27 -12.50 -18.94
C THR A 335 -11.01 -13.20 -19.44
N ALA A 336 -9.96 -13.20 -18.63
CA ALA A 336 -8.71 -13.88 -18.96
C ALA A 336 -8.74 -15.38 -18.61
N ASP A 337 -9.75 -15.84 -17.89
CA ASP A 337 -9.84 -17.18 -17.28
C ASP A 337 -8.53 -17.52 -16.53
N CYS A 338 -8.09 -16.63 -15.67
CA CYS A 338 -6.82 -16.72 -14.98
C CYS A 338 -6.96 -16.12 -13.59
N GLY A 339 -6.14 -16.57 -12.63
CA GLY A 339 -6.18 -16.03 -11.27
C GLY A 339 -4.92 -16.32 -10.48
N PHE A 340 -4.92 -15.78 -9.26
CA PHE A 340 -3.82 -15.97 -8.31
C PHE A 340 -4.38 -16.29 -6.93
N LEU A 341 -3.89 -17.38 -6.36
CA LEU A 341 -4.15 -17.78 -4.98
C LEU A 341 -3.12 -17.11 -4.08
N PHE A 342 -3.61 -16.36 -3.10
CA PHE A 342 -2.83 -15.72 -2.06
C PHE A 342 -3.00 -16.52 -0.77
N ILE A 343 -1.90 -16.86 -0.12
CA ILE A 343 -1.87 -17.53 1.19
C ILE A 343 -0.97 -16.74 2.12
N ASN A 344 -1.46 -16.46 3.32
CA ASN A 344 -0.69 -15.89 4.41
C ASN A 344 -0.70 -16.83 5.62
N ASN A 345 0.45 -17.36 6.00
CA ASN A 345 0.63 -18.16 7.21
C ASN A 345 1.56 -17.46 8.23
N HIS A 346 1.53 -16.11 8.22
CA HIS A 346 2.26 -15.26 9.16
C HIS A 346 1.30 -14.42 9.99
N GLN A 347 1.62 -14.27 11.28
CA GLN A 347 1.01 -13.32 12.19
C GLN A 347 2.09 -12.72 13.08
N ARG A 348 2.15 -11.39 13.15
CA ARG A 348 3.14 -10.69 13.96
C ARG A 348 3.18 -11.24 15.40
N LYS A 349 4.38 -11.61 15.84
CA LYS A 349 4.66 -12.13 17.20
C LYS A 349 3.82 -13.34 17.62
N ARG A 350 3.25 -14.06 16.67
CA ARG A 350 2.52 -15.31 16.88
C ARG A 350 3.10 -16.38 15.94
N LYS A 351 3.04 -17.62 16.36
CA LYS A 351 3.46 -18.74 15.52
C LYS A 351 2.24 -19.44 14.96
N MET A 352 2.04 -19.36 13.67
CA MET A 352 1.01 -20.14 12.98
C MET A 352 1.48 -21.57 12.73
N THR A 353 0.55 -22.53 12.80
CA THR A 353 0.84 -23.94 12.51
C THR A 353 1.05 -24.15 11.01
N GLU A 354 1.86 -25.18 10.67
CA GLU A 354 1.99 -25.64 9.29
C GLU A 354 0.69 -26.31 8.82
N LYS A 355 0.38 -26.18 7.53
CA LYS A 355 -0.83 -26.72 6.93
C LYS A 355 -0.50 -27.48 5.64
N GLN A 356 -1.28 -28.54 5.39
CA GLN A 356 -1.17 -29.34 4.18
C GLN A 356 -2.49 -29.27 3.41
N ILE A 357 -2.42 -28.83 2.18
CA ILE A 357 -3.52 -28.87 1.22
C ILE A 357 -3.26 -30.09 0.32
N THR A 358 -4.11 -31.10 0.44
CA THR A 358 -3.93 -32.42 -0.23
C THR A 358 -5.16 -32.75 -1.06
N PRO A 359 -5.11 -33.77 -1.94
CA PRO A 359 -6.28 -34.21 -2.69
C PRO A 359 -7.47 -34.61 -1.83
N GLU A 360 -7.22 -35.09 -0.60
CA GLU A 360 -8.27 -35.46 0.39
C GLU A 360 -8.83 -34.25 1.13
N LYS A 361 -8.04 -33.17 1.23
CA LYS A 361 -8.40 -31.91 1.87
C LYS A 361 -7.99 -30.74 0.96
N PRO A 362 -8.62 -30.59 -0.18
CA PRO A 362 -8.27 -29.53 -1.13
C PRO A 362 -8.81 -28.17 -0.68
N LEU A 363 -8.22 -27.12 -1.23
CA LEU A 363 -8.75 -25.78 -1.12
C LEU A 363 -9.64 -25.51 -2.34
N GLN A 364 -10.88 -25.06 -2.12
CA GLN A 364 -11.91 -24.95 -3.16
C GLN A 364 -12.48 -23.54 -3.26
N PHE A 365 -12.70 -23.08 -4.50
CA PHE A 365 -13.32 -21.78 -4.78
C PHE A 365 -14.36 -21.95 -5.88
N THR A 366 -15.56 -21.45 -5.66
CA THR A 366 -16.60 -21.37 -6.70
C THR A 366 -16.56 -19.98 -7.34
N VAL A 367 -16.08 -19.93 -8.58
CA VAL A 367 -15.97 -18.68 -9.35
C VAL A 367 -17.04 -18.61 -10.42
N THR A 368 -17.39 -17.40 -10.85
CA THR A 368 -18.29 -17.17 -11.98
C THR A 368 -17.47 -16.80 -13.21
N ASP A 369 -17.58 -17.57 -14.29
CA ASP A 369 -16.87 -17.31 -15.54
C ASP A 369 -17.50 -16.16 -16.37
N VAL A 370 -16.98 -15.93 -17.58
CA VAL A 370 -17.46 -14.87 -18.48
C VAL A 370 -18.90 -15.09 -18.96
N GLU A 371 -19.36 -16.33 -19.02
CA GLU A 371 -20.71 -16.74 -19.44
C GLU A 371 -21.72 -16.73 -18.29
N GLY A 372 -21.26 -16.44 -17.07
CA GLY A 372 -22.08 -16.47 -15.86
C GLY A 372 -22.22 -17.86 -15.23
N ILE A 373 -21.46 -18.84 -15.72
CA ILE A 373 -21.46 -20.22 -15.22
C ILE A 373 -20.58 -20.34 -14.00
N GLN A 374 -21.06 -21.01 -12.97
CA GLN A 374 -20.25 -21.33 -11.80
C GLN A 374 -19.28 -22.46 -12.09
N ARG A 375 -18.01 -22.26 -11.76
CA ARG A 375 -16.95 -23.26 -11.87
C ARG A 375 -16.23 -23.43 -10.56
N GLN A 376 -15.90 -24.67 -10.23
CA GLN A 376 -15.09 -24.96 -9.05
C GLN A 376 -13.61 -25.02 -9.44
N ILE A 377 -12.80 -24.25 -8.74
CA ILE A 377 -11.34 -24.23 -8.84
C ILE A 377 -10.79 -24.90 -7.59
N ILE A 378 -9.89 -25.85 -7.80
CA ILE A 378 -9.35 -26.72 -6.74
C ILE A 378 -7.82 -26.60 -6.73
N PHE A 379 -7.26 -26.39 -5.52
CA PHE A 379 -5.84 -26.53 -5.22
C PHE A 379 -5.67 -27.68 -4.23
N ASP A 380 -4.76 -28.59 -4.48
CA ASP A 380 -4.71 -29.89 -3.81
C ASP A 380 -3.31 -30.41 -3.46
N ARG A 381 -2.27 -29.64 -3.75
CA ARG A 381 -0.86 -30.05 -3.52
C ARG A 381 -0.03 -28.83 -3.11
N ILE A 382 -0.27 -28.32 -1.89
CA ILE A 382 0.47 -27.18 -1.36
C ILE A 382 0.85 -27.46 0.09
N HIS A 383 2.12 -27.32 0.40
CA HIS A 383 2.62 -27.29 1.76
C HIS A 383 2.75 -25.84 2.21
N VAL A 384 2.03 -25.45 3.26
CA VAL A 384 2.04 -24.10 3.82
C VAL A 384 2.81 -24.12 5.13
N ARG A 385 4.08 -23.75 5.06
CA ARG A 385 4.98 -23.71 6.23
C ARG A 385 4.60 -22.56 7.16
N THR A 386 5.12 -22.60 8.39
CA THR A 386 5.09 -21.44 9.28
C THR A 386 5.77 -20.25 8.60
N ASP A 387 5.18 -19.09 8.72
CA ASP A 387 5.61 -17.82 8.10
C ASP A 387 5.63 -17.82 6.54
N ALA A 388 5.01 -18.81 5.90
CA ALA A 388 4.89 -18.84 4.44
C ALA A 388 3.93 -17.76 3.93
N ILE A 389 4.37 -17.08 2.88
CA ILE A 389 3.59 -16.12 2.10
C ILE A 389 3.68 -16.56 0.65
N LEU A 390 2.55 -17.01 0.08
CA LEU A 390 2.53 -17.62 -1.24
C LEU A 390 1.61 -16.84 -2.20
N VAL A 391 2.02 -16.73 -3.46
CA VAL A 391 1.23 -16.17 -4.55
C VAL A 391 1.28 -17.12 -5.74
N LEU A 392 0.32 -18.02 -5.81
CA LEU A 392 0.31 -19.15 -6.74
C LEU A 392 -0.60 -18.86 -7.94
N PRO A 393 -0.14 -19.03 -9.18
CA PRO A 393 -0.95 -18.80 -10.36
C PRO A 393 -1.94 -19.94 -10.59
N TYR A 394 -3.07 -19.58 -11.20
CA TYR A 394 -4.05 -20.50 -11.77
C TYR A 394 -4.30 -20.14 -13.23
N ASN A 395 -4.19 -21.14 -14.10
CA ASN A 395 -4.48 -21.04 -15.54
C ASN A 395 -3.76 -19.84 -16.21
N LEU A 396 -2.51 -19.60 -15.79
CA LEU A 396 -1.69 -18.47 -16.26
C LEU A 396 -1.42 -18.59 -17.77
N PRO A 397 -1.71 -17.56 -18.58
CA PRO A 397 -1.34 -17.56 -19.99
C PRO A 397 0.17 -17.47 -20.15
N VAL A 398 0.74 -18.39 -20.94
CA VAL A 398 2.18 -18.51 -21.21
C VAL A 398 2.39 -18.55 -22.71
N ILE A 399 3.32 -17.77 -23.23
CA ILE A 399 3.69 -17.77 -24.64
C ILE A 399 5.01 -18.52 -24.82
N ILE A 400 5.00 -19.57 -25.66
CA ILE A 400 6.17 -20.37 -25.95
C ILE A 400 6.33 -20.43 -27.48
N ARG A 401 7.44 -19.88 -28.00
CA ARG A 401 7.72 -19.84 -29.47
C ARG A 401 6.60 -19.23 -30.30
N GLY A 402 5.85 -18.27 -29.73
CA GLY A 402 4.73 -17.58 -30.36
C GLY A 402 3.37 -18.29 -30.24
N GLU A 403 3.33 -19.46 -29.64
CA GLU A 403 2.09 -20.18 -29.33
C GLU A 403 1.66 -19.98 -27.89
N GLN A 404 0.35 -19.94 -27.63
CA GLN A 404 -0.22 -19.72 -26.32
C GLN A 404 -0.55 -21.04 -25.61
N PHE A 405 0.01 -21.21 -24.43
CA PHE A 405 -0.25 -22.33 -23.52
C PHE A 405 -0.86 -21.80 -22.20
N ARG A 406 -1.29 -22.71 -21.35
CA ARG A 406 -1.77 -22.40 -20.00
C ARG A 406 -1.02 -23.22 -18.96
N LEU A 407 -0.41 -22.53 -18.00
CA LEU A 407 0.03 -23.15 -16.76
C LEU A 407 -1.18 -23.25 -15.83
N ARG A 408 -1.69 -24.47 -15.66
CA ARG A 408 -2.89 -24.73 -14.85
C ARG A 408 -2.65 -24.44 -13.39
N LYS A 409 -1.64 -25.05 -12.83
CA LYS A 409 -1.29 -24.93 -11.39
C LYS A 409 0.19 -25.23 -11.15
N THR A 410 0.70 -24.69 -10.06
CA THR A 410 2.01 -25.01 -9.48
C THR A 410 1.98 -24.69 -7.99
N ASN A 411 2.89 -25.28 -7.20
CA ASN A 411 3.12 -24.90 -5.81
C ASN A 411 4.30 -23.92 -5.63
N ALA A 412 4.82 -23.38 -6.72
CA ALA A 412 5.83 -22.31 -6.68
C ALA A 412 5.17 -20.95 -6.93
N SER A 413 5.54 -19.95 -6.13
CA SER A 413 5.03 -18.59 -6.27
C SER A 413 5.53 -17.92 -7.55
N TYR A 414 4.66 -17.20 -8.23
CA TYR A 414 4.98 -16.54 -9.49
C TYR A 414 5.64 -15.19 -9.27
N LEU A 415 6.79 -14.97 -9.87
CA LEU A 415 7.51 -13.70 -9.84
C LEU A 415 7.18 -12.80 -11.04
N GLY A 416 7.14 -13.37 -12.25
CA GLY A 416 6.89 -12.63 -13.48
C GLY A 416 7.50 -13.28 -14.71
N CYS A 417 7.21 -12.70 -15.87
CA CYS A 417 7.82 -13.06 -17.15
C CYS A 417 8.81 -11.97 -17.58
N PHE A 418 10.05 -12.34 -17.81
CA PHE A 418 11.12 -11.43 -18.21
C PHE A 418 11.90 -12.05 -19.39
N GLY A 419 11.94 -11.34 -20.52
CA GLY A 419 12.60 -11.81 -21.72
C GLY A 419 12.08 -13.15 -22.26
N GLY A 420 10.78 -13.42 -22.07
CA GLY A 420 10.15 -14.68 -22.48
C GLY A 420 10.39 -15.85 -21.54
N THR A 421 11.06 -15.65 -20.42
CA THR A 421 11.25 -16.65 -19.36
C THR A 421 10.34 -16.35 -18.17
N TYR A 422 9.62 -17.35 -17.69
CA TYR A 422 8.70 -17.28 -16.57
C TYR A 422 9.43 -17.70 -15.30
N TYR A 423 9.52 -16.78 -14.35
CA TYR A 423 10.24 -16.95 -13.09
C TYR A 423 9.28 -17.27 -11.96
N PHE A 424 9.64 -18.27 -11.19
CA PHE A 424 8.95 -18.73 -9.99
C PHE A 424 9.92 -18.79 -8.83
N TYR A 425 9.42 -18.78 -7.61
CA TYR A 425 10.25 -18.95 -6.42
C TYR A 425 9.55 -19.83 -5.39
N THR A 426 10.34 -20.58 -4.64
CA THR A 426 9.83 -21.48 -3.60
C THR A 426 10.96 -21.88 -2.66
N ASP A 427 10.61 -22.36 -1.46
CA ASP A 427 11.48 -23.05 -0.52
C ASP A 427 11.25 -24.58 -0.50
N GLU A 428 10.42 -25.07 -1.43
CA GLU A 428 10.20 -26.50 -1.60
C GLU A 428 11.44 -27.18 -2.19
N LYS A 429 11.61 -28.48 -1.89
CA LYS A 429 12.64 -29.28 -2.51
C LYS A 429 12.34 -29.49 -4.00
N PRO A 430 13.35 -29.61 -4.86
CA PRO A 430 13.15 -29.77 -6.29
C PRO A 430 12.21 -30.93 -6.68
N GLU A 431 12.25 -32.03 -5.94
CA GLU A 431 11.41 -33.21 -6.16
C GLU A 431 9.93 -33.01 -5.81
N ASP A 432 9.62 -32.03 -4.98
CA ASP A 432 8.27 -31.72 -4.53
C ASP A 432 7.61 -30.61 -5.35
N ILE A 433 8.37 -29.94 -6.25
CA ILE A 433 7.86 -28.88 -7.11
C ILE A 433 7.16 -29.47 -8.32
N TYR A 434 5.96 -29.00 -8.64
CA TYR A 434 5.24 -29.42 -9.83
C TYR A 434 4.75 -28.25 -10.68
N PHE A 435 4.61 -28.50 -11.97
CA PHE A 435 3.98 -27.62 -12.95
C PHE A 435 2.97 -28.44 -13.76
N GLU A 436 1.70 -28.07 -13.71
CA GLU A 436 0.63 -28.71 -14.43
C GLU A 436 0.22 -27.86 -15.63
N TRP A 437 0.45 -28.36 -16.85
CA TRP A 437 0.16 -27.65 -18.08
C TRP A 437 -1.13 -28.14 -18.74
N SER A 438 -1.78 -27.27 -19.52
CA SER A 438 -3.06 -27.56 -20.16
C SER A 438 -2.97 -28.66 -21.23
N ASP A 439 -1.83 -28.82 -21.85
CA ASP A 439 -1.56 -29.81 -22.90
C ASP A 439 -0.91 -31.12 -22.39
N GLY A 440 -0.66 -31.20 -21.10
CA GLY A 440 -0.03 -32.34 -20.43
C GLY A 440 1.46 -32.48 -20.68
N ASN A 441 2.10 -31.56 -21.41
CA ASN A 441 3.53 -31.54 -21.65
C ASN A 441 4.30 -30.84 -20.54
N ASN A 442 5.63 -30.94 -20.58
CA ASN A 442 6.52 -30.22 -19.70
C ASN A 442 7.24 -29.12 -20.50
N HIS A 443 7.04 -27.87 -20.12
CA HIS A 443 7.64 -26.70 -20.75
C HIS A 443 8.76 -26.09 -19.90
N ALA A 444 9.65 -26.92 -19.38
CA ALA A 444 10.75 -26.50 -18.50
C ALA A 444 11.73 -25.51 -19.18
N GLU A 445 11.77 -25.47 -20.51
CA GLU A 445 12.65 -24.56 -21.27
C GLU A 445 12.34 -23.07 -21.04
N VAL A 446 11.08 -22.73 -20.72
CA VAL A 446 10.67 -21.34 -20.45
C VAL A 446 10.49 -21.03 -18.96
N VAL A 447 10.75 -22.00 -18.08
CA VAL A 447 10.58 -21.86 -16.64
C VAL A 447 11.94 -21.74 -15.95
N ARG A 448 12.02 -20.85 -14.97
CA ARG A 448 13.14 -20.75 -14.02
C ARG A 448 12.60 -20.69 -12.61
N ILE A 449 13.20 -21.49 -11.74
CA ILE A 449 12.84 -21.56 -10.32
C ILE A 449 13.98 -20.95 -9.53
N LEU A 450 13.65 -20.01 -8.66
CA LEU A 450 14.55 -19.31 -7.77
C LEU A 450 14.31 -19.75 -6.33
N THR A 451 15.32 -19.59 -5.49
CA THR A 451 15.09 -19.54 -4.04
C THR A 451 14.34 -18.25 -3.67
N ILE A 452 13.74 -18.20 -2.49
CA ILE A 452 13.10 -16.96 -2.00
C ILE A 452 14.14 -15.82 -1.97
N HIS A 453 15.34 -16.09 -1.47
CA HIS A 453 16.43 -15.10 -1.44
C HIS A 453 16.81 -14.57 -2.82
N ASP A 454 16.95 -15.45 -3.82
CA ASP A 454 17.26 -15.01 -5.18
C ASP A 454 16.12 -14.20 -5.81
N ALA A 455 14.86 -14.52 -5.49
CA ALA A 455 13.70 -13.76 -5.95
C ALA A 455 13.66 -12.34 -5.33
N GLU A 456 14.03 -12.22 -4.08
CA GLU A 456 14.15 -10.92 -3.37
C GLU A 456 15.22 -10.03 -3.99
N HIS A 457 16.30 -10.61 -4.49
CA HIS A 457 17.43 -9.90 -5.11
C HIS A 457 17.41 -9.94 -6.64
N PHE A 458 16.34 -10.46 -7.23
CA PHE A 458 16.21 -10.58 -8.67
C PHE A 458 16.23 -9.23 -9.38
N CYS A 459 17.08 -9.14 -10.41
CA CYS A 459 17.18 -8.01 -11.32
C CYS A 459 17.16 -8.51 -12.76
N TYR A 460 16.33 -7.88 -13.57
CA TYR A 460 16.32 -8.15 -15.01
C TYR A 460 16.74 -6.87 -15.76
N ALA A 461 17.84 -6.98 -16.51
CA ALA A 461 18.29 -5.95 -17.44
C ALA A 461 17.98 -6.43 -18.87
N GLN A 462 17.20 -5.68 -19.62
CA GLN A 462 16.96 -5.96 -21.03
C GLN A 462 18.18 -5.54 -21.86
N GLU A 463 18.87 -6.48 -22.47
CA GLU A 463 19.94 -6.18 -23.44
C GLU A 463 19.33 -5.58 -24.70
N GLY A 464 19.84 -4.42 -25.16
CA GLY A 464 19.49 -3.82 -26.46
C GLY A 464 18.53 -2.65 -26.45
N ALA A 465 18.17 -2.09 -25.30
CA ALA A 465 17.57 -0.76 -25.26
C ALA A 465 18.61 0.28 -25.65
N ASP A 466 18.26 1.17 -26.62
CA ASP A 466 19.11 2.27 -27.03
C ASP A 466 19.53 3.14 -25.82
N GLU A 467 20.54 3.99 -25.99
CA GLU A 467 21.15 4.76 -24.89
C GLU A 467 20.16 5.64 -24.08
N LYS A 468 18.89 5.72 -24.49
CA LYS A 468 17.80 6.44 -23.81
C LYS A 468 16.78 5.55 -23.11
N GLY A 469 16.83 4.24 -23.30
CA GLY A 469 15.76 3.31 -22.92
C GLY A 469 16.16 2.10 -22.08
N LYS A 470 17.17 2.18 -21.25
CA LYS A 470 17.39 1.16 -20.23
C LYS A 470 16.28 1.24 -19.20
N VAL A 471 15.18 0.60 -19.49
CA VAL A 471 14.19 0.25 -18.46
C VAL A 471 14.76 -0.97 -17.74
N SER A 472 15.59 -0.72 -16.76
CA SER A 472 15.72 -1.66 -15.65
C SER A 472 14.34 -1.70 -15.00
N LEU A 473 13.64 -2.82 -15.06
CA LEU A 473 12.32 -3.01 -14.42
C LEU A 473 12.40 -2.78 -12.91
N LEU A 474 13.58 -2.91 -12.35
CA LEU A 474 13.95 -2.47 -11.02
C LEU A 474 15.38 -1.96 -11.18
N PRO A 475 15.63 -0.66 -11.05
CA PRO A 475 17.00 -0.20 -11.11
C PRO A 475 17.78 -0.99 -10.06
N ASP A 476 18.83 -1.66 -10.50
CA ASP A 476 19.91 -1.99 -9.58
C ASP A 476 20.35 -0.64 -9.04
N LEU A 477 19.84 -0.32 -7.87
CA LEU A 477 20.45 0.72 -7.08
C LEU A 477 21.81 0.12 -6.77
N HIS A 478 22.83 0.45 -7.59
CA HIS A 478 24.21 0.06 -7.36
C HIS A 478 24.72 0.74 -6.10
N PHE A 479 24.15 0.35 -4.97
CA PHE A 479 24.70 0.67 -3.65
C PHE A 479 25.91 -0.22 -3.31
N ALA A 480 26.29 -1.15 -4.21
CA ALA A 480 27.41 -2.05 -4.02
C ALA A 480 28.78 -1.37 -4.03
N GLU A 481 28.89 -0.11 -4.47
CA GLU A 481 30.11 0.67 -4.32
C GLU A 481 29.90 1.69 -3.19
N ALA A 482 30.12 1.26 -1.96
CA ALA A 482 30.27 2.15 -0.82
C ALA A 482 31.34 3.21 -1.16
N GLY A 483 30.90 4.44 -1.45
CA GLY A 483 31.81 5.57 -1.68
C GLY A 483 31.51 6.45 -2.89
N LYS A 484 30.56 6.11 -3.77
CA LYS A 484 30.19 6.96 -4.90
C LYS A 484 28.71 7.36 -4.88
N VAL A 485 28.29 8.01 -3.82
CA VAL A 485 27.09 8.83 -3.84
C VAL A 485 27.53 10.20 -4.36
N ARG A 486 27.25 10.52 -5.60
CA ARG A 486 27.33 11.87 -6.13
C ARG A 486 26.01 12.60 -5.99
#